data_25af4416ad2635c346eb138c139b71bf
#
_entry.id   25af4416ad2635c346eb138c139b71bf
#
_cell.length_a   1.000
_cell.length_b   1.000
_cell.length_c   1.000
_cell.angle_alpha   90.00
_cell.angle_beta   90.00
_cell.angle_gamma   90.00
#
_symmetry.space_group_name_H-M   'P 1'
#
loop_
_entity.id
_entity.type
_entity.pdbx_description
1 polymer ?
#
loop_
_entity_poly.entity_id
_entity_poly.type
_entity_poly.pdbx_seq_one_letter_code
_entity_poly.pdbx_strand_id
1 'polypeptide(L)'
;AALNFSKTKFFSIISHDLRAPFHGLLGFSEILAKERDTLDEASVQNIADYLYDTAQSTYNLLESLLNWSMAEGGRFSAYPIEFKLRQVTTIVTDVLRTLAVRKNINLINDVPEHIKAYADMNMVTSLIQNLVSNALKFTDIDGLGVVSIRAEKQGRHVAIYIQDTGLGMTDEQMAELFHPRLTVSLKGTAGEKGAGLGLVLCKRFVDLNHGEISVSSKEGEGTTFKVLLPAAGEHMDVCVEQPKTKAKLA
;
A
#
# COMPACT_ATOMS: atom_id res chain seq x y z
N ALA A 1 -22.14 13.66 -14.47
CA ALA A 1 -21.55 13.02 -15.68
C ALA A 1 -20.08 12.57 -15.43
N ALA A 2 -19.23 13.40 -14.86
CA ALA A 2 -17.81 13.09 -14.61
C ALA A 2 -17.60 11.89 -13.66
N LEU A 3 -18.40 11.78 -12.59
CA LEU A 3 -18.30 10.69 -11.60
C LEU A 3 -18.64 9.31 -12.21
N ASN A 4 -19.62 9.26 -13.12
CA ASN A 4 -20.03 7.99 -13.77
C ASN A 4 -18.99 7.51 -14.78
N PHE A 5 -18.31 8.44 -15.47
CA PHE A 5 -17.26 8.12 -16.44
C PHE A 5 -16.02 7.51 -15.73
N SER A 6 -15.67 8.03 -14.56
CA SER A 6 -14.58 7.53 -13.74
C SER A 6 -14.85 6.08 -13.28
N LYS A 7 -16.08 5.78 -12.86
CA LYS A 7 -16.50 4.47 -12.36
C LYS A 7 -16.46 3.37 -13.42
N THR A 8 -16.98 3.65 -14.62
CA THR A 8 -17.01 2.68 -15.73
C THR A 8 -15.60 2.40 -16.26
N LYS A 9 -14.76 3.43 -16.36
CA LYS A 9 -13.36 3.31 -16.77
C LYS A 9 -12.57 2.49 -15.77
N PHE A 10 -12.80 2.69 -14.48
CA PHE A 10 -12.17 1.93 -13.39
C PHE A 10 -12.52 0.43 -13.45
N PHE A 11 -13.80 0.05 -13.59
CA PHE A 11 -14.18 -1.37 -13.72
C PHE A 11 -13.60 -2.03 -14.97
N SER A 12 -13.44 -1.30 -16.07
CA SER A 12 -12.81 -1.81 -17.29
C SER A 12 -11.33 -2.15 -17.05
N ILE A 13 -10.62 -1.31 -16.29
CA ILE A 13 -9.21 -1.51 -15.95
C ILE A 13 -9.03 -2.73 -15.07
N ILE A 14 -9.84 -2.83 -14.03
CA ILE A 14 -9.83 -3.97 -13.11
C ILE A 14 -10.04 -5.28 -13.85
N SER A 15 -11.04 -5.31 -14.74
CA SER A 15 -11.35 -6.51 -15.52
C SER A 15 -10.18 -6.91 -16.42
N HIS A 16 -9.44 -5.95 -16.95
CA HIS A 16 -8.24 -6.21 -17.73
C HIS A 16 -7.09 -6.71 -16.85
N ASP A 17 -6.82 -6.02 -15.72
CA ASP A 17 -5.68 -6.31 -14.86
C ASP A 17 -5.86 -7.58 -14.01
N LEU A 18 -7.10 -8.01 -13.78
CA LEU A 18 -7.40 -9.32 -13.20
C LEU A 18 -7.29 -10.45 -14.22
N ARG A 19 -7.59 -10.21 -15.50
CA ARG A 19 -7.60 -11.27 -16.52
C ARG A 19 -6.22 -11.88 -16.74
N ALA A 20 -5.17 -11.05 -16.81
CA ALA A 20 -3.81 -11.51 -17.07
C ALA A 20 -3.27 -12.47 -15.99
N PRO A 21 -3.31 -12.15 -14.67
CA PRO A 21 -2.88 -13.08 -13.63
C PRO A 21 -3.74 -14.36 -13.59
N PHE A 22 -5.06 -14.26 -13.78
CA PHE A 22 -5.90 -15.47 -13.82
C PHE A 22 -5.57 -16.39 -15.00
N HIS A 23 -5.25 -15.86 -16.19
CA HIS A 23 -4.78 -16.66 -17.30
C HIS A 23 -3.45 -17.35 -16.98
N GLY A 24 -2.52 -16.65 -16.33
CA GLY A 24 -1.26 -17.26 -15.87
C GLY A 24 -1.49 -18.38 -14.85
N LEU A 25 -2.33 -18.13 -13.82
CA LEU A 25 -2.68 -19.14 -12.83
C LEU A 25 -3.31 -20.38 -13.46
N LEU A 26 -4.29 -20.20 -14.36
CA LEU A 26 -4.96 -21.31 -15.04
C LEU A 26 -4.00 -22.06 -15.95
N GLY A 27 -3.19 -21.37 -16.77
CA GLY A 27 -2.26 -22.01 -17.71
C GLY A 27 -1.20 -22.84 -17.00
N PHE A 28 -0.54 -22.31 -15.98
CA PHE A 28 0.47 -23.07 -15.23
C PHE A 28 -0.13 -24.16 -14.35
N SER A 29 -1.35 -23.96 -13.80
CA SER A 29 -2.07 -25.03 -13.11
C SER A 29 -2.44 -26.18 -14.06
N GLU A 30 -2.82 -25.87 -15.30
CA GLU A 30 -3.12 -26.87 -16.33
C GLU A 30 -1.88 -27.69 -16.71
N ILE A 31 -0.72 -27.04 -16.87
CA ILE A 31 0.56 -27.73 -17.13
C ILE A 31 0.88 -28.69 -15.98
N LEU A 32 0.80 -28.23 -14.72
CA LEU A 32 1.01 -29.13 -13.57
C LEU A 32 0.02 -30.29 -13.52
N ALA A 33 -1.24 -30.06 -13.90
CA ALA A 33 -2.28 -31.12 -13.85
C ALA A 33 -2.13 -32.16 -14.95
N LYS A 34 -1.65 -31.76 -16.14
CA LYS A 34 -1.63 -32.63 -17.33
C LYS A 34 -0.24 -33.16 -17.71
N GLU A 35 0.81 -32.40 -17.38
CA GLU A 35 2.17 -32.64 -17.89
C GLU A 35 3.20 -32.88 -16.78
N ARG A 36 2.76 -33.07 -15.53
CA ARG A 36 3.66 -33.16 -14.37
C ARG A 36 4.76 -34.23 -14.53
N ASP A 37 4.41 -35.34 -15.14
CA ASP A 37 5.35 -36.49 -15.31
C ASP A 37 6.45 -36.22 -16.35
N THR A 38 6.29 -35.15 -17.16
CA THR A 38 7.27 -34.73 -18.19
C THR A 38 8.16 -33.56 -17.69
N LEU A 39 7.83 -32.96 -16.53
CA LEU A 39 8.56 -31.87 -15.95
C LEU A 39 9.63 -32.36 -14.97
N ASP A 40 10.79 -31.74 -15.01
CA ASP A 40 11.79 -31.93 -13.96
C ASP A 40 11.39 -31.18 -12.66
N GLU A 41 12.03 -31.52 -11.56
CA GLU A 41 11.70 -30.97 -10.24
C GLU A 41 11.91 -29.46 -10.15
N ALA A 42 12.92 -28.92 -10.86
CA ALA A 42 13.19 -27.50 -10.94
C ALA A 42 12.08 -26.75 -11.67
N SER A 43 11.56 -27.30 -12.77
CA SER A 43 10.42 -26.73 -13.50
C SER A 43 9.14 -26.75 -12.66
N VAL A 44 8.88 -27.83 -11.93
CA VAL A 44 7.73 -27.93 -11.01
C VAL A 44 7.83 -26.87 -9.92
N GLN A 45 9.01 -26.69 -9.31
CA GLN A 45 9.24 -25.66 -8.28
C GLN A 45 9.04 -24.26 -8.84
N ASN A 46 9.60 -23.94 -10.00
CA ASN A 46 9.45 -22.65 -10.66
C ASN A 46 7.98 -22.32 -10.96
N ILE A 47 7.19 -23.30 -11.41
CA ILE A 47 5.76 -23.12 -11.65
C ILE A 47 5.03 -22.90 -10.32
N ALA A 48 5.34 -23.66 -9.29
CA ALA A 48 4.73 -23.50 -7.97
C ALA A 48 5.00 -22.10 -7.39
N ASP A 49 6.23 -21.63 -7.47
CA ASP A 49 6.63 -20.29 -7.03
C ASP A 49 5.88 -19.19 -7.83
N TYR A 50 5.79 -19.35 -9.16
CA TYR A 50 5.03 -18.44 -10.01
C TYR A 50 3.54 -18.40 -9.63
N LEU A 51 2.92 -19.56 -9.38
CA LEU A 51 1.52 -19.65 -8.99
C LEU A 51 1.28 -18.96 -7.64
N TYR A 52 2.17 -19.22 -6.68
CA TYR A 52 2.09 -18.59 -5.36
C TYR A 52 2.21 -17.07 -5.44
N ASP A 53 3.24 -16.55 -6.11
CA ASP A 53 3.49 -15.11 -6.24
C ASP A 53 2.37 -14.41 -7.01
N THR A 54 1.84 -15.07 -8.06
CA THR A 54 0.73 -14.53 -8.85
C THR A 54 -0.57 -14.53 -8.05
N ALA A 55 -0.86 -15.59 -7.29
CA ALA A 55 -2.03 -15.65 -6.42
C ALA A 55 -1.97 -14.57 -5.32
N GLN A 56 -0.82 -14.41 -4.68
CA GLN A 56 -0.61 -13.38 -3.66
C GLN A 56 -0.78 -11.96 -4.22
N SER A 57 -0.22 -11.69 -5.39
CA SER A 57 -0.36 -10.39 -6.07
C SER A 57 -1.81 -10.11 -6.46
N THR A 58 -2.53 -11.13 -6.92
CA THR A 58 -3.94 -11.02 -7.31
C THR A 58 -4.83 -10.80 -6.09
N TYR A 59 -4.55 -11.48 -4.98
CA TYR A 59 -5.25 -11.28 -3.72
C TYR A 59 -5.07 -9.84 -3.20
N ASN A 60 -3.85 -9.32 -3.21
CA ASN A 60 -3.55 -7.94 -2.78
C ASN A 60 -4.25 -6.91 -3.68
N LEU A 61 -4.34 -7.19 -5.00
CA LEU A 61 -5.11 -6.37 -5.93
C LEU A 61 -6.61 -6.38 -5.57
N LEU A 62 -7.17 -7.56 -5.30
CA LEU A 62 -8.59 -7.71 -4.95
C LEU A 62 -8.92 -6.98 -3.63
N GLU A 63 -8.08 -7.11 -2.61
CA GLU A 63 -8.24 -6.37 -1.36
C GLU A 63 -8.18 -4.86 -1.57
N SER A 64 -7.23 -4.38 -2.37
CA SER A 64 -7.11 -2.97 -2.72
C SER A 64 -8.37 -2.44 -3.43
N LEU A 65 -8.97 -3.27 -4.29
CA LEU A 65 -10.22 -2.97 -5.00
C LEU A 65 -11.42 -2.92 -4.08
N LEU A 66 -11.56 -3.89 -3.18
CA LEU A 66 -12.63 -3.92 -2.19
C LEU A 66 -12.56 -2.69 -1.29
N ASN A 67 -11.38 -2.38 -0.79
CA ASN A 67 -11.13 -1.20 0.03
C ASN A 67 -11.45 0.10 -0.72
N TRP A 68 -11.05 0.22 -1.99
CA TRP A 68 -11.39 1.37 -2.83
C TRP A 68 -12.89 1.47 -3.08
N SER A 69 -13.55 0.37 -3.46
CA SER A 69 -15.01 0.34 -3.72
C SER A 69 -15.83 0.73 -2.50
N MET A 70 -15.41 0.30 -1.31
CA MET A 70 -16.04 0.69 -0.05
C MET A 70 -15.79 2.18 0.27
N ALA A 71 -14.60 2.70 0.01
CA ALA A 71 -14.25 4.10 0.21
C ALA A 71 -15.03 5.05 -0.71
N GLU A 72 -15.23 4.69 -1.99
CA GLU A 72 -16.01 5.45 -2.97
C GLU A 72 -17.52 5.46 -2.65
N GLY A 73 -18.04 4.35 -2.13
CA GLY A 73 -19.44 4.22 -1.78
C GLY A 73 -19.91 5.02 -0.55
N GLY A 74 -19.03 5.82 0.05
CA GLY A 74 -19.33 6.57 1.29
C GLY A 74 -19.57 5.67 2.51
N ARG A 75 -19.28 4.38 2.41
CA ARG A 75 -19.46 3.37 3.48
C ARG A 75 -18.20 3.18 4.33
N PHE A 76 -17.10 3.81 3.95
CA PHE A 76 -15.88 3.82 4.76
C PHE A 76 -15.91 4.99 5.72
N SER A 77 -16.24 4.71 6.95
CA SER A 77 -16.00 5.63 8.07
C SER A 77 -14.70 5.20 8.75
N ALA A 78 -13.78 6.12 8.92
CA ALA A 78 -12.63 5.86 9.78
C ALA A 78 -13.11 5.73 11.23
N TYR A 79 -12.55 4.80 11.96
CA TYR A 79 -12.79 4.63 13.40
C TYR A 79 -11.50 5.00 14.14
N PRO A 80 -11.23 6.32 14.32
CA PRO A 80 -9.99 6.77 14.92
C PRO A 80 -9.92 6.41 16.39
N ILE A 81 -8.80 5.83 16.78
CA ILE A 81 -8.43 5.52 18.17
C ILE A 81 -7.01 6.03 18.45
N GLU A 82 -6.68 6.23 19.71
CA GLU A 82 -5.30 6.43 20.11
C GLU A 82 -4.54 5.12 20.16
N PHE A 83 -3.39 5.06 19.50
CA PHE A 83 -2.50 3.90 19.55
C PHE A 83 -1.03 4.29 19.47
N LYS A 84 -0.16 3.43 19.98
CA LYS A 84 1.29 3.58 19.81
C LYS A 84 1.69 3.23 18.39
N LEU A 85 2.29 4.17 17.67
CA LEU A 85 2.68 3.97 16.28
C LEU A 85 3.68 2.82 16.12
N ARG A 86 4.56 2.61 17.12
CA ARG A 86 5.51 1.49 17.15
C ARG A 86 4.84 0.12 17.03
N GLN A 87 3.64 -0.06 17.58
CA GLN A 87 2.90 -1.34 17.45
C GLN A 87 2.60 -1.65 15.99
N VAL A 88 2.07 -0.68 15.25
CA VAL A 88 1.75 -0.82 13.83
C VAL A 88 3.00 -1.07 13.00
N THR A 89 4.04 -0.27 13.21
CA THR A 89 5.28 -0.42 12.44
C THR A 89 5.99 -1.74 12.72
N THR A 90 5.90 -2.28 13.95
CA THR A 90 6.43 -3.60 14.29
C THR A 90 5.68 -4.71 13.56
N ILE A 91 4.34 -4.69 13.56
CA ILE A 91 3.51 -5.65 12.80
C ILE A 91 3.93 -5.65 11.32
N VAL A 92 4.04 -4.47 10.71
CA VAL A 92 4.39 -4.35 9.29
C VAL A 92 5.81 -4.86 9.02
N THR A 93 6.79 -4.48 9.84
CA THR A 93 8.17 -4.94 9.64
C THR A 93 8.33 -6.44 9.85
N ASP A 94 7.58 -7.05 10.78
CA ASP A 94 7.61 -8.50 10.99
C ASP A 94 7.01 -9.24 9.79
N VAL A 95 5.90 -8.77 9.23
CA VAL A 95 5.29 -9.35 8.02
C VAL A 95 6.24 -9.26 6.82
N LEU A 96 6.92 -8.11 6.64
CA LEU A 96 7.77 -7.87 5.48
C LEU A 96 9.23 -8.30 5.66
N ARG A 97 9.60 -8.81 6.85
CA ARG A 97 10.98 -9.23 7.17
C ARG A 97 11.50 -10.30 6.22
N THR A 98 10.70 -11.31 5.92
CA THR A 98 11.10 -12.40 5.00
C THR A 98 11.39 -11.85 3.60
N LEU A 99 10.59 -10.90 3.11
CA LEU A 99 10.83 -10.25 1.82
C LEU A 99 12.12 -9.43 1.84
N ALA A 100 12.35 -8.64 2.89
CA ALA A 100 13.57 -7.85 3.05
C ALA A 100 14.84 -8.74 3.07
N VAL A 101 14.81 -9.84 3.85
CA VAL A 101 15.92 -10.81 3.90
C VAL A 101 16.15 -11.45 2.53
N ARG A 102 15.10 -11.89 1.84
CA ARG A 102 15.20 -12.49 0.50
C ARG A 102 15.83 -11.54 -0.52
N LYS A 103 15.54 -10.25 -0.42
CA LYS A 103 16.14 -9.20 -1.28
C LYS A 103 17.47 -8.66 -0.76
N ASN A 104 17.96 -9.15 0.37
CA ASN A 104 19.18 -8.66 1.02
C ASN A 104 19.13 -7.16 1.35
N ILE A 105 17.96 -6.66 1.77
CA ILE A 105 17.71 -5.26 2.12
C ILE A 105 17.65 -5.12 3.65
N ASN A 106 18.31 -4.11 4.20
CA ASN A 106 18.24 -3.79 5.62
C ASN A 106 16.97 -3.01 5.93
N LEU A 107 15.99 -3.68 6.59
CA LEU A 107 14.73 -3.07 7.00
C LEU A 107 14.82 -2.59 8.46
N ILE A 108 14.75 -1.28 8.67
CA ILE A 108 14.96 -0.62 9.97
C ILE A 108 13.64 0.00 10.45
N ASN A 109 13.22 -0.35 11.68
CA ASN A 109 12.11 0.29 12.37
C ASN A 109 12.65 1.16 13.52
N ASP A 110 12.78 2.45 13.27
CA ASP A 110 13.30 3.45 14.23
C ASP A 110 12.18 4.41 14.71
N VAL A 111 11.01 3.85 15.02
CA VAL A 111 9.88 4.60 15.57
C VAL A 111 9.94 4.59 17.08
N PRO A 112 9.99 5.75 17.77
CA PRO A 112 10.03 5.80 19.21
C PRO A 112 8.76 5.25 19.89
N GLU A 113 8.91 4.56 21.03
CA GLU A 113 7.81 3.95 21.78
C GLU A 113 6.74 4.94 22.28
N HIS A 114 7.14 6.19 22.54
CA HIS A 114 6.24 7.20 23.09
C HIS A 114 5.38 7.90 22.03
N ILE A 115 5.64 7.69 20.75
CA ILE A 115 4.88 8.32 19.67
C ILE A 115 3.51 7.65 19.54
N LYS A 116 2.45 8.45 19.72
CA LYS A 116 1.06 8.02 19.60
C LYS A 116 0.35 8.82 18.52
N ALA A 117 -0.40 8.14 17.67
CA ALA A 117 -1.30 8.74 16.68
C ALA A 117 -2.76 8.58 17.10
N TYR A 118 -3.62 9.42 16.55
CA TYR A 118 -5.07 9.31 16.62
C TYR A 118 -5.63 9.12 15.20
N ALA A 119 -5.93 7.88 14.85
CA ALA A 119 -6.35 7.49 13.51
C ALA A 119 -7.00 6.11 13.51
N ASP A 120 -7.54 5.67 12.39
CA ASP A 120 -7.95 4.28 12.21
C ASP A 120 -6.71 3.38 12.07
N MET A 121 -6.48 2.54 13.07
CA MET A 121 -5.29 1.71 13.16
C MET A 121 -5.15 0.74 11.99
N ASN A 122 -6.26 0.19 11.47
CA ASN A 122 -6.24 -0.74 10.34
C ASN A 122 -5.86 -0.02 9.03
N MET A 123 -6.42 1.17 8.81
CA MET A 123 -6.06 2.00 7.66
C MET A 123 -4.59 2.41 7.71
N VAL A 124 -4.08 2.79 8.90
CA VAL A 124 -2.66 3.16 9.07
C VAL A 124 -1.76 1.95 8.88
N THR A 125 -2.15 0.76 9.35
CA THR A 125 -1.41 -0.48 9.11
C THR A 125 -1.30 -0.77 7.62
N SER A 126 -2.41 -0.74 6.89
CA SER A 126 -2.43 -0.95 5.43
C SER A 126 -1.63 0.11 4.67
N LEU A 127 -1.72 1.37 5.10
CA LEU A 127 -0.94 2.48 4.55
C LEU A 127 0.57 2.24 4.67
N ILE A 128 1.05 1.96 5.88
CA ILE A 128 2.48 1.73 6.14
C ILE A 128 2.95 0.48 5.41
N GLN A 129 2.16 -0.60 5.42
CA GLN A 129 2.48 -1.83 4.69
C GLN A 129 2.65 -1.59 3.19
N ASN A 130 1.76 -0.82 2.56
CA ASN A 130 1.87 -0.45 1.15
C ASN A 130 3.14 0.36 0.86
N LEU A 131 3.44 1.37 1.68
CA LEU A 131 4.61 2.22 1.48
C LEU A 131 5.92 1.44 1.68
N VAL A 132 6.01 0.61 2.73
CA VAL A 132 7.21 -0.22 3.00
C VAL A 132 7.38 -1.30 1.95
N SER A 133 6.29 -1.94 1.50
CA SER A 133 6.34 -2.92 0.41
C SER A 133 6.83 -2.29 -0.89
N ASN A 134 6.39 -1.07 -1.23
CA ASN A 134 6.89 -0.33 -2.38
C ASN A 134 8.38 0.03 -2.22
N ALA A 135 8.80 0.47 -1.05
CA ALA A 135 10.21 0.74 -0.75
C ALA A 135 11.08 -0.50 -0.99
N LEU A 136 10.69 -1.66 -0.44
CA LEU A 136 11.40 -2.93 -0.69
C LEU A 136 11.37 -3.35 -2.16
N LYS A 137 10.27 -3.10 -2.86
CA LYS A 137 10.11 -3.44 -4.28
C LYS A 137 11.08 -2.67 -5.16
N PHE A 138 11.33 -1.39 -4.89
CA PHE A 138 12.12 -0.51 -5.71
C PHE A 138 13.56 -0.28 -5.21
N THR A 139 13.93 -0.93 -4.11
CA THR A 139 15.33 -0.96 -3.62
C THR A 139 16.08 -2.11 -4.26
N ASP A 140 17.34 -1.89 -4.65
CA ASP A 140 18.19 -2.88 -5.29
C ASP A 140 18.57 -4.03 -4.36
N ILE A 141 18.91 -5.16 -4.98
CA ILE A 141 19.25 -6.43 -4.32
C ILE A 141 20.77 -6.62 -4.12
N ASP A 142 21.53 -5.54 -4.27
CA ASP A 142 23.00 -5.54 -4.21
C ASP A 142 23.58 -5.72 -2.78
N GLY A 143 22.72 -5.78 -1.77
CA GLY A 143 23.09 -5.91 -0.37
C GLY A 143 23.42 -4.59 0.34
N LEU A 144 23.34 -3.47 -0.36
CA LEU A 144 23.54 -2.12 0.18
C LEU A 144 22.21 -1.39 0.46
N GLY A 145 21.09 -1.98 0.01
CA GLY A 145 19.77 -1.40 0.12
C GLY A 145 19.31 -1.24 1.57
N VAL A 146 18.74 -0.08 1.88
CA VAL A 146 18.16 0.25 3.19
C VAL A 146 16.75 0.77 3.01
N VAL A 147 15.83 0.23 3.81
CA VAL A 147 14.49 0.77 3.99
C VAL A 147 14.28 1.10 5.46
N SER A 148 13.93 2.31 5.79
CA SER A 148 13.74 2.77 7.17
C SER A 148 12.39 3.40 7.42
N ILE A 149 11.83 3.14 8.61
CA ILE A 149 10.62 3.78 9.12
C ILE A 149 11.01 4.61 10.33
N ARG A 150 10.73 5.91 10.29
CA ARG A 150 10.95 6.84 11.40
C ARG A 150 9.69 7.62 11.69
N ALA A 151 9.55 8.12 12.91
CA ALA A 151 8.46 9.00 13.26
C ALA A 151 8.88 10.02 14.32
N GLU A 152 8.26 11.19 14.26
CA GLU A 152 8.46 12.26 15.23
C GLU A 152 7.16 13.05 15.44
N LYS A 153 7.02 13.70 16.59
CA LYS A 153 5.91 14.61 16.83
C LYS A 153 6.22 15.96 16.21
N GLN A 154 5.33 16.45 15.35
CA GLN A 154 5.37 17.78 14.73
C GLN A 154 4.14 18.58 15.12
N GLY A 155 4.22 19.34 16.22
CA GLY A 155 3.10 20.10 16.75
C GLY A 155 1.90 19.21 17.09
N ARG A 156 0.76 19.44 16.42
CA ARG A 156 -0.48 18.67 16.58
C ARG A 156 -0.54 17.38 15.75
N HIS A 157 0.53 17.06 15.03
CA HIS A 157 0.61 15.89 14.16
C HIS A 157 1.77 14.99 14.56
N VAL A 158 1.71 13.76 14.08
CA VAL A 158 2.83 12.82 14.02
C VAL A 158 3.25 12.72 12.56
N ALA A 159 4.52 12.98 12.29
CA ALA A 159 5.13 12.75 10.99
C ALA A 159 5.76 11.36 10.97
N ILE A 160 5.40 10.57 9.97
CA ILE A 160 5.92 9.24 9.70
C ILE A 160 6.69 9.32 8.40
N TYR A 161 7.94 8.85 8.41
CA TYR A 161 8.81 8.83 7.24
C TYR A 161 9.10 7.39 6.87
N ILE A 162 8.83 7.00 5.62
CA ILE A 162 9.28 5.76 5.01
C ILE A 162 10.28 6.13 3.94
N GLN A 163 11.53 5.76 4.15
CA GLN A 163 12.65 6.11 3.29
C GLN A 163 13.32 4.87 2.76
N ASP A 164 13.63 4.87 1.47
CA ASP A 164 14.43 3.85 0.79
C ASP A 164 15.64 4.47 0.09
N THR A 165 16.63 3.63 -0.19
CA THR A 165 17.81 3.94 -1.00
C THR A 165 17.71 3.32 -2.40
N GLY A 166 16.48 3.23 -2.94
CA GLY A 166 16.20 2.56 -4.19
C GLY A 166 16.40 3.43 -5.43
N LEU A 167 15.72 3.06 -6.50
CA LEU A 167 15.87 3.69 -7.83
C LEU A 167 15.48 5.17 -7.85
N GLY A 168 14.67 5.63 -6.91
CA GLY A 168 14.12 6.97 -6.95
C GLY A 168 13.14 7.19 -8.10
N MET A 169 12.74 8.44 -8.29
CA MET A 169 11.75 8.85 -9.30
C MET A 169 12.11 10.19 -9.92
N THR A 170 11.68 10.40 -11.17
CA THR A 170 11.74 11.70 -11.83
C THR A 170 10.61 12.62 -11.33
N ASP A 171 10.70 13.93 -11.61
CA ASP A 171 9.66 14.90 -11.24
C ASP A 171 8.32 14.58 -11.90
N GLU A 172 8.32 14.10 -13.15
CA GLU A 172 7.12 13.70 -13.86
C GLU A 172 6.44 12.48 -13.20
N GLN A 173 7.23 11.50 -12.74
CA GLN A 173 6.72 10.33 -12.03
C GLN A 173 6.11 10.73 -10.69
N MET A 174 6.76 11.63 -9.93
CA MET A 174 6.24 12.13 -8.67
C MET A 174 4.94 12.90 -8.83
N ALA A 175 4.81 13.75 -9.85
CA ALA A 175 3.60 14.55 -10.10
C ALA A 175 2.36 13.67 -10.33
N GLU A 176 2.55 12.44 -10.80
CA GLU A 176 1.47 11.53 -11.18
C GLU A 176 1.18 10.41 -10.18
N LEU A 177 1.97 10.34 -9.13
CA LEU A 177 2.05 9.21 -8.22
C LEU A 177 0.71 8.86 -7.52
N PHE A 178 -0.09 9.87 -7.21
CA PHE A 178 -1.38 9.71 -6.52
C PHE A 178 -2.59 9.78 -7.46
N HIS A 179 -2.36 9.90 -8.78
CA HIS A 179 -3.44 9.88 -9.75
C HIS A 179 -3.78 8.44 -10.15
N PRO A 180 -5.07 8.07 -10.20
CA PRO A 180 -5.48 6.75 -10.67
C PRO A 180 -5.19 6.66 -12.18
N ARG A 181 -4.04 6.10 -12.55
CA ARG A 181 -3.64 5.87 -13.93
C ARG A 181 -3.61 4.40 -14.29
N LEU A 182 -3.98 4.18 -15.54
CA LEU A 182 -3.91 2.93 -16.28
C LEU A 182 -2.51 2.60 -16.81
N THR A 183 -1.50 3.34 -16.42
CA THR A 183 -0.14 3.12 -16.89
C THR A 183 0.51 1.96 -16.17
N VAL A 184 1.16 1.14 -16.95
CA VAL A 184 1.96 -0.02 -16.53
C VAL A 184 2.74 0.33 -15.26
N SER A 185 2.40 -0.34 -14.16
CA SER A 185 3.19 -0.26 -12.93
C SER A 185 4.64 -0.57 -13.27
N LEU A 186 5.55 0.29 -12.85
CA LEU A 186 6.98 0.04 -13.01
C LEU A 186 7.33 -1.32 -12.40
N LYS A 187 8.13 -2.09 -13.10
CA LYS A 187 8.68 -3.34 -12.57
C LYS A 187 9.61 -3.01 -11.41
N GLY A 188 9.50 -3.75 -10.33
CA GLY A 188 10.45 -3.68 -9.24
C GLY A 188 11.82 -4.21 -9.64
N THR A 189 12.82 -4.02 -8.78
CA THR A 189 14.23 -4.41 -9.01
C THR A 189 14.41 -5.93 -9.18
N ALA A 190 13.52 -6.74 -8.62
CA ALA A 190 13.47 -8.19 -8.84
C ALA A 190 12.37 -8.61 -9.84
N GLY A 191 11.86 -7.69 -10.67
CA GLY A 191 10.85 -7.96 -11.69
C GLY A 191 9.41 -7.99 -11.19
N GLU A 192 9.17 -7.59 -9.92
CA GLU A 192 7.83 -7.58 -9.32
C GLU A 192 6.91 -6.60 -10.06
N LYS A 193 5.68 -7.04 -10.33
CA LYS A 193 4.63 -6.19 -10.88
C LYS A 193 3.77 -5.62 -9.75
N GLY A 194 3.24 -4.43 -9.92
CA GLY A 194 2.28 -3.82 -9.00
C GLY A 194 0.95 -3.51 -9.68
N ALA A 195 -0.11 -3.38 -8.89
CA ALA A 195 -1.45 -3.05 -9.39
C ALA A 195 -1.65 -1.56 -9.69
N GLY A 196 -0.68 -0.69 -9.32
CA GLY A 196 -0.80 0.77 -9.49
C GLY A 196 -1.83 1.47 -8.59
N LEU A 197 -2.58 0.73 -7.77
CA LEU A 197 -3.66 1.26 -6.93
C LEU A 197 -3.24 1.53 -5.47
N GLY A 198 -2.12 0.97 -5.02
CA GLY A 198 -1.68 1.06 -3.62
C GLY A 198 -1.52 2.50 -3.13
N LEU A 199 -0.89 3.37 -3.91
CA LEU A 199 -0.66 4.77 -3.51
C LEU A 199 -1.93 5.63 -3.58
N VAL A 200 -2.83 5.35 -4.50
CA VAL A 200 -4.16 6.00 -4.55
C VAL A 200 -4.95 5.66 -3.29
N LEU A 201 -4.89 4.40 -2.86
CA LEU A 201 -5.51 3.95 -1.61
C LEU A 201 -4.83 4.58 -0.38
N CYS A 202 -3.49 4.67 -0.38
CA CYS A 202 -2.74 5.37 0.67
C CYS A 202 -3.22 6.82 0.84
N LYS A 203 -3.34 7.57 -0.26
CA LYS A 203 -3.87 8.94 -0.25
C LYS A 203 -5.27 8.98 0.36
N ARG A 204 -6.16 8.06 -0.04
CA ARG A 204 -7.51 7.99 0.50
C ARG A 204 -7.56 7.69 2.01
N PHE A 205 -6.75 6.76 2.49
CA PHE A 205 -6.68 6.45 3.92
C PHE A 205 -6.16 7.64 4.74
N VAL A 206 -5.18 8.34 4.22
CA VAL A 206 -4.64 9.55 4.84
C VAL A 206 -5.73 10.64 4.92
N ASP A 207 -6.47 10.88 3.83
CA ASP A 207 -7.54 11.88 3.79
C ASP A 207 -8.67 11.55 4.77
N LEU A 208 -9.06 10.26 4.88
CA LEU A 208 -10.08 9.79 5.83
C LEU A 208 -9.65 9.95 7.30
N ASN A 209 -8.36 9.95 7.56
CA ASN A 209 -7.78 10.18 8.89
C ASN A 209 -7.35 11.64 9.10
N HIS A 210 -7.83 12.56 8.26
CA HIS A 210 -7.50 14.00 8.35
C HIS A 210 -6.00 14.30 8.35
N GLY A 211 -5.25 13.50 7.58
CA GLY A 211 -3.80 13.60 7.46
C GLY A 211 -3.37 14.21 6.13
N GLU A 212 -2.06 14.16 5.90
CA GLU A 212 -1.42 14.59 4.65
C GLU A 212 -0.35 13.58 4.26
N ILE A 213 -0.19 13.31 2.96
CA ILE A 213 0.89 12.50 2.40
C ILE A 213 1.65 13.29 1.34
N SER A 214 2.96 13.27 1.44
CA SER A 214 3.87 13.89 0.48
C SER A 214 5.02 12.94 0.16
N VAL A 215 5.71 13.21 -0.95
CA VAL A 215 6.84 12.43 -1.45
C VAL A 215 7.98 13.36 -1.83
N SER A 216 9.19 12.93 -1.56
CA SER A 216 10.44 13.51 -2.04
C SER A 216 11.28 12.38 -2.59
N SER A 217 11.74 12.51 -3.83
CA SER A 217 12.53 11.47 -4.49
C SER A 217 13.51 12.11 -5.47
N LYS A 218 14.59 11.39 -5.72
CA LYS A 218 15.53 11.74 -6.77
C LYS A 218 16.03 10.46 -7.42
N GLU A 219 16.07 10.44 -8.74
CA GLU A 219 16.50 9.28 -9.51
C GLU A 219 17.91 8.86 -9.10
N GLY A 220 18.08 7.57 -8.76
CA GLY A 220 19.33 6.99 -8.27
C GLY A 220 19.66 7.26 -6.80
N GLU A 221 18.87 8.05 -6.06
CA GLU A 221 19.13 8.39 -4.64
C GLU A 221 18.06 7.82 -3.67
N GLY A 222 16.94 7.31 -4.21
CA GLY A 222 15.87 6.72 -3.44
C GLY A 222 14.67 7.65 -3.24
N THR A 223 13.75 7.22 -2.36
CA THR A 223 12.47 7.89 -2.13
C THR A 223 12.20 8.03 -0.64
N THR A 224 11.57 9.14 -0.27
CA THR A 224 11.02 9.36 1.06
C THR A 224 9.55 9.75 0.96
N PHE A 225 8.68 8.91 1.51
CA PHE A 225 7.29 9.26 1.78
C PHE A 225 7.18 9.85 3.18
N LYS A 226 6.48 10.98 3.30
CA LYS A 226 6.13 11.60 4.56
C LYS A 226 4.62 11.57 4.73
N VAL A 227 4.14 11.02 5.84
CA VAL A 227 2.72 10.98 6.22
C VAL A 227 2.55 11.77 7.51
N LEU A 228 1.62 12.72 7.51
CA LEU A 228 1.18 13.44 8.70
C LEU A 228 -0.17 12.87 9.15
N LEU A 229 -0.26 12.48 10.41
CA LEU A 229 -1.52 12.06 11.04
C LEU A 229 -1.75 12.87 12.31
N PRO A 230 -3.00 13.05 12.77
CA PRO A 230 -3.26 13.67 14.07
C PRO A 230 -2.54 12.97 15.21
N ALA A 231 -1.91 13.73 16.09
CA ALA A 231 -1.28 13.22 17.31
C ALA A 231 -2.34 12.87 18.37
N ALA A 232 -2.07 11.88 19.21
CA ALA A 232 -2.90 11.55 20.35
C ALA A 232 -2.99 12.75 21.33
N GLY A 233 -4.18 12.93 21.95
CA GLY A 233 -4.42 13.98 22.95
C GLY A 233 -4.75 15.36 22.38
N GLU A 234 -4.78 15.56 21.05
CA GLU A 234 -4.95 16.87 20.40
C GLU A 234 -6.33 17.07 19.72
N HIS A 235 -7.27 16.10 19.89
CA HIS A 235 -8.54 16.09 19.15
C HIS A 235 -9.76 16.66 19.92
N MET A 236 -9.54 17.49 20.89
CA MET A 236 -10.63 18.29 21.42
C MET A 236 -10.87 19.48 20.52
N ASP A 237 -11.73 19.33 19.49
CA ASP A 237 -12.56 20.37 18.86
C ASP A 237 -12.95 20.04 17.41
N VAL A 238 -13.33 18.80 17.12
CA VAL A 238 -14.19 18.54 15.95
C VAL A 238 -15.58 18.29 16.47
N CYS A 239 -16.40 19.35 16.53
CA CYS A 239 -17.85 19.23 16.73
C CYS A 239 -18.41 18.25 15.72
N VAL A 240 -18.78 17.06 16.17
CA VAL A 240 -19.67 16.18 15.43
C VAL A 240 -21.02 16.87 15.40
N GLU A 241 -21.34 17.56 14.32
CA GLU A 241 -22.73 17.94 14.04
C GLU A 241 -23.55 16.66 13.88
N GLN A 242 -24.21 16.29 14.97
CA GLN A 242 -25.25 15.25 14.93
C GLN A 242 -26.36 15.72 13.98
N PRO A 243 -26.80 14.92 13.01
CA PRO A 243 -27.95 15.27 12.20
C PRO A 243 -29.17 15.41 13.13
N LYS A 244 -29.71 16.63 13.22
CA LYS A 244 -30.93 16.91 13.93
C LYS A 244 -32.05 16.10 13.30
N THR A 245 -32.43 14.99 13.95
CA THR A 245 -33.63 14.24 13.64
C THR A 245 -34.85 15.16 13.94
N LYS A 246 -35.41 15.72 12.89
CA LYS A 246 -36.72 16.39 13.01
C LYS A 246 -37.77 15.31 13.25
N ALA A 247 -38.13 15.12 14.52
CA ALA A 247 -39.39 14.46 14.88
C ALA A 247 -40.52 15.37 14.38
N LYS A 248 -41.26 14.94 13.37
CA LYS A 248 -42.59 15.44 13.08
C LYS A 248 -43.58 14.64 13.93
N LEU A 249 -44.06 15.30 14.99
CA LEU A 249 -45.34 14.95 15.61
C LEU A 249 -46.47 15.58 14.77
N ALA A 250 -47.37 14.80 14.28
CA ALA A 250 -48.78 14.99 14.14
C ALA A 250 -49.44 13.73 13.60
#